data_3ebb86db69296c3b80f63719535092fd
#
_entry.id   3ebb86db69296c3b80f63719535092fd
#
_cell.length_a   1.000
_cell.length_b   1.000
_cell.length_c   1.000
_cell.angle_alpha   90.00
_cell.angle_beta   90.00
_cell.angle_gamma   90.00
#
_symmetry.space_group_name_H-M   'P 1'
#
loop_
_entity.id
_entity.type
_entity.pdbx_description
1 polymer ?
#
loop_
_entity_poly.entity_id
_entity_poly.type
_entity_poly.pdbx_seq_one_letter_code
_entity_poly.pdbx_strand_id
1 'polypeptide(L)'
;MPLYEHFRTGRLYGFDYRLPYYYMVTLKRFPGRPPLVYLDPHAPGLQRRTPLTELLHTEIWAFFHNSPGLESITPYVIMPDHLHLLFRLNTHPERHSLPQYVNLLIRQLNGCYRRFAGIPEPLLEPTFHDIVVKRPDRLPTFANYILTNPQMALVRSAARERFTPQQVANHWRLGQGRTATAVGDLELLEEPALVAVQLSRQVAPGTPEWTRMEAFYGRWRPGMVAVGTWFSKAEQRARELILAQGGSLIVLTPEAYAPHWHPAGQAAQDLTSEGRLLTLFLFPEPIHREDTGEMRRRCLRLNALAKEMEEAIFAEAS
;
A
#
# COMPACT_ATOMS: atom_id res chain seq x y z
N MET A 1 13.20 -8.33 -22.67
CA MET A 1 12.54 -9.35 -21.84
C MET A 1 11.07 -9.28 -22.14
N PRO A 2 10.38 -10.38 -22.43
CA PRO A 2 8.95 -10.33 -22.69
C PRO A 2 8.22 -9.87 -21.42
N LEU A 3 7.38 -8.88 -21.59
CA LEU A 3 6.48 -8.34 -20.57
C LEU A 3 5.43 -9.39 -20.26
N TYR A 4 5.30 -9.71 -18.99
CA TYR A 4 4.26 -10.61 -18.53
C TYR A 4 2.96 -9.80 -18.37
N GLU A 5 2.01 -10.03 -19.27
CA GLU A 5 0.65 -9.50 -19.10
C GLU A 5 -0.05 -10.20 -17.93
N HIS A 6 -0.71 -9.43 -17.08
CA HIS A 6 -1.59 -9.97 -16.05
C HIS A 6 -2.93 -10.40 -16.68
N PHE A 7 -3.24 -11.67 -16.61
CA PHE A 7 -4.57 -12.15 -16.99
C PHE A 7 -5.66 -11.64 -16.03
N ARG A 8 -6.93 -11.81 -16.42
CA ARG A 8 -8.11 -11.59 -15.56
C ARG A 8 -8.02 -12.27 -14.19
N THR A 9 -7.14 -13.25 -14.01
CA THR A 9 -6.85 -13.96 -12.75
C THR A 9 -5.76 -13.27 -11.91
N GLY A 10 -5.13 -12.19 -12.36
CA GLY A 10 -4.00 -11.52 -11.68
C GLY A 10 -2.68 -12.27 -11.74
N ARG A 11 -2.59 -13.40 -12.45
CA ARG A 11 -1.36 -14.20 -12.56
C ARG A 11 -0.45 -13.76 -13.69
N LEU A 12 0.86 -13.96 -13.51
CA LEU A 12 1.84 -13.66 -14.56
C LEU A 12 1.71 -14.65 -15.72
N TYR A 13 1.45 -14.14 -16.90
CA TYR A 13 1.37 -14.97 -18.12
C TYR A 13 2.71 -15.62 -18.43
N GLY A 14 2.71 -16.90 -18.83
CA GLY A 14 3.92 -17.66 -19.20
C GLY A 14 4.92 -17.89 -18.06
N PHE A 15 4.58 -17.56 -16.82
CA PHE A 15 5.44 -17.84 -15.67
C PHE A 15 5.26 -19.27 -15.17
N ASP A 16 6.37 -20.00 -14.97
CA ASP A 16 6.32 -21.35 -14.39
C ASP A 16 6.21 -21.25 -12.86
N TYR A 17 5.02 -21.46 -12.36
CA TYR A 17 4.68 -21.44 -10.93
C TYR A 17 5.18 -22.68 -10.16
N ARG A 18 6.04 -23.51 -10.73
CA ARG A 18 6.80 -24.57 -10.05
C ARG A 18 8.19 -24.11 -9.63
N LEU A 19 8.61 -22.91 -10.06
CA LEU A 19 9.95 -22.39 -9.75
C LEU A 19 10.09 -22.09 -8.24
N PRO A 20 11.30 -22.29 -7.66
CA PRO A 20 11.55 -22.15 -6.23
C PRO A 20 11.72 -20.67 -5.82
N TYR A 21 10.70 -19.87 -6.07
CA TYR A 21 10.62 -18.50 -5.62
C TYR A 21 9.85 -18.38 -4.30
N TYR A 22 9.99 -17.23 -3.65
CA TYR A 22 9.06 -16.80 -2.62
C TYR A 22 7.78 -16.26 -3.27
N TYR A 23 6.66 -16.59 -2.65
CA TYR A 23 5.33 -16.19 -3.09
C TYR A 23 4.58 -15.58 -1.92
N MET A 24 4.06 -14.36 -2.12
CA MET A 24 3.06 -13.82 -1.21
C MET A 24 1.69 -14.13 -1.77
N VAL A 25 0.88 -14.85 -1.01
CA VAL A 25 -0.46 -15.29 -1.40
C VAL A 25 -1.50 -14.62 -0.51
N THR A 26 -2.59 -14.16 -1.11
CA THR A 26 -3.75 -13.62 -0.41
C THR A 26 -4.97 -14.50 -0.68
N LEU A 27 -5.56 -15.02 0.39
CA LEU A 27 -6.81 -15.80 0.36
C LEU A 27 -7.92 -14.94 0.95
N LYS A 28 -9.02 -14.76 0.23
CA LYS A 28 -10.16 -13.96 0.70
C LYS A 28 -11.24 -14.83 1.34
N ARG A 29 -11.85 -14.29 2.36
CA ARG A 29 -13.05 -14.85 2.99
C ARG A 29 -14.28 -14.52 2.12
N PHE A 30 -15.21 -15.45 1.97
CA PHE A 30 -16.49 -15.17 1.32
C PHE A 30 -17.26 -14.07 2.08
N PRO A 31 -17.89 -13.13 1.37
CA PRO A 31 -18.83 -12.20 1.98
C PRO A 31 -19.91 -12.91 2.81
N GLY A 32 -20.29 -12.33 3.94
CA GLY A 32 -21.29 -12.91 4.84
C GLY A 32 -20.79 -14.04 5.74
N ARG A 33 -19.56 -14.51 5.62
CA ARG A 33 -18.95 -15.46 6.57
C ARG A 33 -18.43 -14.71 7.83
N PRO A 34 -18.29 -15.41 8.98
CA PRO A 34 -17.75 -14.82 10.18
C PRO A 34 -16.32 -14.28 9.94
N PRO A 35 -15.90 -13.23 10.63
CA PRO A 35 -14.52 -12.76 10.58
C PRO A 35 -13.56 -13.88 10.96
N LEU A 36 -12.42 -13.98 10.22
CA LEU A 36 -11.40 -14.99 10.52
C LEU A 36 -10.68 -14.70 11.84
N VAL A 37 -10.62 -13.44 12.21
CA VAL A 37 -10.08 -12.90 13.47
C VAL A 37 -10.74 -11.56 13.76
N TYR A 38 -10.73 -11.10 15.00
CA TYR A 38 -11.10 -9.73 15.35
C TYR A 38 -9.83 -8.91 15.64
N LEU A 39 -9.75 -7.71 15.08
CA LEU A 39 -8.69 -6.77 15.45
C LEU A 39 -9.05 -6.11 16.78
N ASP A 40 -8.05 -6.03 17.66
CA ASP A 40 -8.21 -5.46 19.00
C ASP A 40 -6.89 -4.77 19.39
N PRO A 41 -6.87 -3.43 19.57
CA PRO A 41 -5.66 -2.69 19.90
C PRO A 41 -5.05 -3.09 21.26
N HIS A 42 -5.83 -3.76 22.14
CA HIS A 42 -5.40 -4.17 23.47
C HIS A 42 -5.00 -5.65 23.54
N ALA A 43 -5.23 -6.42 22.48
CA ALA A 43 -4.89 -7.84 22.46
C ALA A 43 -3.42 -8.07 22.01
N PRO A 44 -2.78 -9.16 22.48
CA PRO A 44 -1.47 -9.56 21.98
C PRO A 44 -1.46 -9.73 20.47
N GLY A 45 -0.48 -9.12 19.78
CA GLY A 45 -0.41 -9.11 18.30
C GLY A 45 -1.56 -8.37 17.62
N LEU A 46 -2.30 -7.49 18.37
CA LEU A 46 -3.45 -6.72 17.90
C LEU A 46 -4.63 -7.57 17.38
N GLN A 47 -4.71 -8.82 17.83
CA GLN A 47 -5.68 -9.79 17.36
C GLN A 47 -6.34 -10.52 18.53
N ARG A 48 -7.66 -10.45 18.63
CA ARG A 48 -8.44 -11.28 19.50
C ARG A 48 -8.79 -12.58 18.78
N ARG A 49 -8.14 -13.66 19.18
CA ARG A 49 -8.34 -14.99 18.60
C ARG A 49 -9.68 -15.59 19.04
N THR A 50 -10.29 -16.31 18.13
CA THR A 50 -11.53 -17.08 18.34
C THR A 50 -11.23 -18.56 18.11
N PRO A 51 -12.14 -19.50 18.48
CA PRO A 51 -11.98 -20.91 18.13
C PRO A 51 -11.76 -21.14 16.62
N LEU A 52 -12.40 -20.33 15.77
CA LEU A 52 -12.15 -20.38 14.33
C LEU A 52 -10.72 -19.94 13.97
N THR A 53 -10.22 -18.87 14.60
CA THR A 53 -8.85 -18.38 14.40
C THR A 53 -7.83 -19.47 14.77
N GLU A 54 -8.01 -20.14 15.91
CA GLU A 54 -7.13 -21.21 16.38
C GLU A 54 -7.16 -22.42 15.44
N LEU A 55 -8.36 -22.78 14.95
CA LEU A 55 -8.50 -23.82 13.93
C LEU A 55 -7.69 -23.49 12.67
N LEU A 56 -7.81 -22.25 12.17
CA LEU A 56 -7.09 -21.82 10.98
C LEU A 56 -5.57 -21.85 11.20
N HIS A 57 -5.07 -21.37 12.35
CA HIS A 57 -3.63 -21.45 12.68
C HIS A 57 -3.14 -22.90 12.67
N THR A 58 -3.87 -23.81 13.33
CA THR A 58 -3.52 -25.22 13.40
C THR A 58 -3.48 -25.87 12.02
N GLU A 59 -4.48 -25.62 11.19
CA GLU A 59 -4.60 -26.22 9.85
C GLU A 59 -3.55 -25.64 8.87
N ILE A 60 -3.26 -24.34 8.93
CA ILE A 60 -2.21 -23.73 8.13
C ILE A 60 -0.85 -24.34 8.50
N TRP A 61 -0.55 -24.40 9.79
CA TRP A 61 0.71 -24.98 10.26
C TRP A 61 0.85 -26.44 9.84
N ALA A 62 -0.19 -27.26 10.05
CA ALA A 62 -0.22 -28.67 9.65
C ALA A 62 -0.04 -28.86 8.14
N PHE A 63 -0.67 -28.01 7.32
CA PHE A 63 -0.54 -28.05 5.87
C PHE A 63 0.91 -27.82 5.44
N PHE A 64 1.56 -26.78 5.94
CA PHE A 64 2.95 -26.49 5.57
C PHE A 64 3.94 -27.54 6.08
N HIS A 65 3.71 -28.05 7.29
CA HIS A 65 4.55 -29.13 7.85
C HIS A 65 4.45 -30.44 7.05
N ASN A 66 3.27 -30.77 6.53
CA ASN A 66 3.02 -32.02 5.81
C ASN A 66 3.17 -31.90 4.28
N SER A 67 3.62 -30.74 3.77
CA SER A 67 3.77 -30.52 2.34
C SER A 67 5.25 -30.49 1.94
N PRO A 68 5.83 -31.59 1.43
CA PRO A 68 7.28 -31.72 1.21
C PRO A 68 7.86 -30.74 0.17
N GLY A 69 6.99 -30.19 -0.69
CA GLY A 69 7.38 -29.19 -1.70
C GLY A 69 7.35 -27.74 -1.20
N LEU A 70 6.98 -27.52 0.06
CA LEU A 70 6.94 -26.18 0.66
C LEU A 70 8.05 -26.02 1.69
N GLU A 71 8.69 -24.86 1.72
CA GLU A 71 9.49 -24.44 2.86
C GLU A 71 8.56 -23.85 3.93
N SER A 72 9.05 -23.79 5.18
CA SER A 72 8.28 -23.27 6.30
C SER A 72 7.70 -21.89 6.00
N ILE A 73 6.42 -21.72 6.33
CA ILE A 73 5.75 -20.43 6.20
C ILE A 73 6.28 -19.45 7.24
N THR A 74 6.78 -18.31 6.77
CA THR A 74 7.20 -17.23 7.67
C THR A 74 7.37 -15.92 6.87
N PRO A 75 6.67 -14.83 7.20
CA PRO A 75 5.51 -14.75 8.09
C PRO A 75 4.19 -15.03 7.39
N TYR A 76 3.13 -15.19 8.20
CA TYR A 76 1.75 -15.10 7.72
C TYR A 76 0.89 -14.30 8.71
N VAL A 77 -0.26 -13.80 8.26
CA VAL A 77 -1.23 -13.12 9.10
C VAL A 77 -2.67 -13.48 8.72
N ILE A 78 -3.51 -13.67 9.71
CA ILE A 78 -4.95 -13.82 9.56
C ILE A 78 -5.59 -12.47 9.82
N MET A 79 -6.25 -11.91 8.80
CA MET A 79 -7.01 -10.66 8.88
C MET A 79 -8.51 -10.96 8.97
N PRO A 80 -9.37 -10.03 9.35
CA PRO A 80 -10.80 -10.30 9.47
C PRO A 80 -11.47 -10.87 8.21
N ASP A 81 -10.99 -10.48 7.04
CA ASP A 81 -11.59 -10.78 5.73
C ASP A 81 -10.65 -11.51 4.77
N HIS A 82 -9.39 -11.72 5.14
CA HIS A 82 -8.41 -12.40 4.29
C HIS A 82 -7.22 -12.96 5.10
N LEU A 83 -6.38 -13.72 4.40
CA LEU A 83 -5.10 -14.24 4.91
C LEU A 83 -3.99 -13.79 3.97
N HIS A 84 -2.85 -13.37 4.53
CA HIS A 84 -1.61 -13.24 3.79
C HIS A 84 -0.62 -14.30 4.22
N LEU A 85 -0.03 -14.99 3.26
CA LEU A 85 0.92 -16.07 3.46
C LEU A 85 2.16 -15.78 2.64
N LEU A 86 3.34 -15.81 3.25
CA LEU A 86 4.62 -15.70 2.55
C LEU A 86 5.40 -16.98 2.74
N PHE A 87 5.69 -17.69 1.66
CA PHE A 87 6.39 -18.97 1.68
C PHE A 87 7.18 -19.18 0.39
N ARG A 88 8.06 -20.18 0.40
CA ARG A 88 8.87 -20.58 -0.76
C ARG A 88 8.51 -21.98 -1.21
N LEU A 89 8.49 -22.18 -2.52
CA LEU A 89 8.54 -23.53 -3.09
C LEU A 89 9.99 -24.02 -3.06
N ASN A 90 10.20 -25.27 -2.63
CA ASN A 90 11.53 -25.89 -2.68
C ASN A 90 11.76 -26.64 -4.01
N THR A 91 12.86 -27.33 -4.14
CA THR A 91 13.24 -28.08 -5.34
C THR A 91 12.85 -29.56 -5.29
N HIS A 92 11.96 -29.98 -4.38
CA HIS A 92 11.54 -31.37 -4.24
C HIS A 92 10.98 -31.93 -5.57
N PRO A 93 11.35 -33.14 -6.01
CA PRO A 93 10.90 -33.69 -7.30
C PRO A 93 9.40 -33.81 -7.46
N GLU A 94 8.70 -34.14 -6.38
CA GLU A 94 7.23 -34.31 -6.36
C GLU A 94 6.47 -33.04 -6.02
N ARG A 95 7.14 -31.86 -6.06
CA ARG A 95 6.47 -30.59 -5.72
C ARG A 95 5.35 -30.27 -6.69
N HIS A 96 4.28 -29.78 -6.14
CA HIS A 96 3.20 -29.17 -6.91
C HIS A 96 3.57 -27.76 -7.38
N SER A 97 2.83 -27.23 -8.35
CA SER A 97 2.87 -25.80 -8.66
C SER A 97 2.21 -24.97 -7.55
N LEU A 98 2.53 -23.68 -7.47
CA LEU A 98 1.87 -22.77 -6.52
C LEU A 98 0.34 -22.86 -6.55
N PRO A 99 -0.34 -22.83 -7.73
CA PRO A 99 -1.79 -22.95 -7.76
C PRO A 99 -2.32 -24.28 -7.19
N GLN A 100 -1.62 -25.37 -7.39
CA GLN A 100 -2.01 -26.67 -6.84
C GLN A 100 -1.92 -26.66 -5.31
N TYR A 101 -0.80 -26.18 -4.73
CA TYR A 101 -0.67 -26.06 -3.28
C TYR A 101 -1.73 -25.15 -2.67
N VAL A 102 -1.93 -23.97 -3.25
CA VAL A 102 -2.92 -23.02 -2.73
C VAL A 102 -4.35 -23.58 -2.80
N ASN A 103 -4.71 -24.25 -3.90
CA ASN A 103 -6.01 -24.92 -4.02
C ASN A 103 -6.18 -26.06 -3.03
N LEU A 104 -5.13 -26.82 -2.71
CA LEU A 104 -5.16 -27.84 -1.66
C LEU A 104 -5.38 -27.20 -0.29
N LEU A 105 -4.65 -26.12 0.03
CA LEU A 105 -4.83 -25.39 1.28
C LEU A 105 -6.26 -24.82 1.41
N ILE A 106 -6.79 -24.17 0.37
CA ILE A 106 -8.17 -23.64 0.37
C ILE A 106 -9.18 -24.78 0.62
N ARG A 107 -9.02 -25.94 -0.02
CA ARG A 107 -9.89 -27.08 0.19
C ARG A 107 -9.81 -27.61 1.63
N GLN A 108 -8.59 -27.71 2.20
CA GLN A 108 -8.40 -28.14 3.58
C GLN A 108 -9.08 -27.19 4.55
N LEU A 109 -8.80 -25.88 4.47
CA LEU A 109 -9.38 -24.86 5.34
C LEU A 109 -10.91 -24.80 5.23
N ASN A 110 -11.45 -24.85 4.01
CA ASN A 110 -12.89 -24.92 3.79
C ASN A 110 -13.52 -26.22 4.33
N GLY A 111 -12.82 -27.35 4.19
CA GLY A 111 -13.26 -28.63 4.74
C GLY A 111 -13.31 -28.62 6.28
N CYS A 112 -12.28 -28.08 6.91
CA CYS A 112 -12.22 -27.93 8.38
C CYS A 112 -13.29 -26.95 8.89
N TYR A 113 -13.49 -25.82 8.21
CA TYR A 113 -14.55 -24.89 8.56
C TYR A 113 -15.95 -25.52 8.48
N ARG A 114 -16.26 -26.28 7.43
CA ARG A 114 -17.56 -26.97 7.30
C ARG A 114 -17.83 -27.91 8.47
N ARG A 115 -16.83 -28.68 8.88
CA ARG A 115 -16.95 -29.56 10.06
C ARG A 115 -17.11 -28.77 11.34
N PHE A 116 -16.33 -27.69 11.50
CA PHE A 116 -16.38 -26.83 12.68
C PHE A 116 -17.71 -26.07 12.82
N ALA A 117 -18.22 -25.52 11.74
CA ALA A 117 -19.44 -24.70 11.73
C ALA A 117 -20.72 -25.50 11.53
N GLY A 118 -20.64 -26.77 11.11
CA GLY A 118 -21.79 -27.61 10.79
C GLY A 118 -22.58 -27.17 9.57
N ILE A 119 -21.95 -26.45 8.61
CA ILE A 119 -22.60 -25.91 7.42
C ILE A 119 -21.87 -26.34 6.14
N PRO A 120 -22.57 -26.48 5.00
CA PRO A 120 -21.96 -26.95 3.75
C PRO A 120 -21.16 -25.86 3.01
N GLU A 121 -21.39 -24.59 3.33
CA GLU A 121 -20.80 -23.47 2.61
C GLU A 121 -19.33 -23.26 2.96
N PRO A 122 -18.51 -22.80 1.99
CA PRO A 122 -17.10 -22.55 2.23
C PRO A 122 -16.85 -21.25 3.01
N LEU A 123 -15.72 -21.20 3.69
CA LEU A 123 -15.22 -20.00 4.38
C LEU A 123 -14.46 -19.06 3.44
N LEU A 124 -13.59 -19.65 2.61
CA LEU A 124 -12.68 -18.95 1.71
C LEU A 124 -13.12 -19.07 0.26
N GLU A 125 -12.92 -18.00 -0.50
CA GLU A 125 -13.13 -17.98 -1.94
C GLU A 125 -12.24 -19.01 -2.66
N PRO A 126 -12.68 -19.57 -3.81
CA PRO A 126 -11.89 -20.55 -4.57
C PRO A 126 -10.73 -19.91 -5.33
N THR A 127 -10.70 -18.58 -5.40
CA THR A 127 -9.67 -17.80 -6.06
C THR A 127 -8.69 -17.20 -5.05
N PHE A 128 -7.49 -16.91 -5.51
CA PHE A 128 -6.47 -16.25 -4.70
C PHE A 128 -5.66 -15.26 -5.54
N HIS A 129 -5.04 -14.31 -4.88
CA HIS A 129 -4.09 -13.40 -5.47
C HIS A 129 -2.66 -13.80 -5.07
N ASP A 130 -1.71 -13.68 -5.99
CA ASP A 130 -0.30 -13.99 -5.71
C ASP A 130 0.65 -12.90 -6.23
N ILE A 131 1.78 -12.76 -5.53
CA ILE A 131 2.91 -11.95 -5.95
C ILE A 131 4.16 -12.81 -5.91
N VAL A 132 4.88 -12.88 -7.04
CA VAL A 132 6.16 -13.58 -7.11
C VAL A 132 7.27 -12.65 -6.63
N VAL A 133 7.94 -13.00 -5.55
CA VAL A 133 9.09 -12.24 -5.02
C VAL A 133 10.35 -12.71 -5.74
N LYS A 134 10.63 -12.11 -6.91
CA LYS A 134 11.78 -12.47 -7.77
C LYS A 134 13.12 -12.00 -7.19
N ARG A 135 13.11 -11.01 -6.32
CA ARG A 135 14.29 -10.38 -5.74
C ARG A 135 14.35 -10.69 -4.25
N PRO A 136 15.33 -11.48 -3.77
CA PRO A 136 15.47 -11.83 -2.36
C PRO A 136 15.65 -10.62 -1.43
N ASP A 137 16.27 -9.54 -1.91
CA ASP A 137 16.44 -8.29 -1.17
C ASP A 137 15.09 -7.57 -0.86
N ARG A 138 14.01 -7.94 -1.54
CA ARG A 138 12.65 -7.45 -1.27
C ARG A 138 11.89 -8.27 -0.22
N LEU A 139 12.39 -9.42 0.15
CA LEU A 139 11.73 -10.30 1.12
C LEU A 139 11.40 -9.61 2.46
N PRO A 140 12.32 -8.82 3.07
CA PRO A 140 12.01 -8.09 4.29
C PRO A 140 10.84 -7.10 4.13
N THR A 141 10.68 -6.48 2.95
CA THR A 141 9.57 -5.56 2.67
C THR A 141 8.23 -6.29 2.71
N PHE A 142 8.13 -7.48 2.08
CA PHE A 142 6.91 -8.29 2.10
C PHE A 142 6.62 -8.85 3.49
N ALA A 143 7.65 -9.30 4.19
CA ALA A 143 7.53 -9.79 5.57
C ALA A 143 7.00 -8.68 6.49
N ASN A 144 7.59 -7.49 6.44
CA ASN A 144 7.14 -6.35 7.22
C ASN A 144 5.71 -5.94 6.89
N TYR A 145 5.33 -5.91 5.61
CA TYR A 145 3.96 -5.64 5.19
C TYR A 145 2.96 -6.61 5.85
N ILE A 146 3.28 -7.92 5.86
CA ILE A 146 2.41 -8.94 6.48
C ILE A 146 2.32 -8.72 7.99
N LEU A 147 3.44 -8.50 8.67
CA LEU A 147 3.48 -8.36 10.13
C LEU A 147 2.79 -7.08 10.62
N THR A 148 2.87 -5.99 9.87
CA THR A 148 2.25 -4.70 10.25
C THR A 148 0.80 -4.56 9.79
N ASN A 149 0.25 -5.52 9.03
CA ASN A 149 -1.11 -5.43 8.48
C ASN A 149 -2.20 -5.21 9.54
N PRO A 150 -2.20 -5.91 10.71
CA PRO A 150 -3.19 -5.65 11.77
C PRO A 150 -3.15 -4.22 12.30
N GLN A 151 -1.96 -3.68 12.56
CA GLN A 151 -1.78 -2.31 13.02
C GLN A 151 -2.29 -1.31 11.98
N MET A 152 -1.92 -1.48 10.71
CA MET A 152 -2.38 -0.62 9.61
C MET A 152 -3.90 -0.65 9.45
N ALA A 153 -4.53 -1.80 9.64
CA ALA A 153 -5.99 -1.93 9.58
C ALA A 153 -6.67 -1.22 10.75
N LEU A 154 -6.11 -1.27 11.96
CA LEU A 154 -6.61 -0.52 13.11
C LEU A 154 -6.48 0.98 12.91
N VAL A 155 -5.33 1.46 12.41
CA VAL A 155 -5.11 2.88 12.08
C VAL A 155 -6.16 3.37 11.07
N ARG A 156 -6.39 2.61 9.98
CA ARG A 156 -7.43 2.96 8.99
C ARG A 156 -8.84 2.95 9.56
N SER A 157 -9.12 2.04 10.47
CA SER A 157 -10.43 1.95 11.11
C SER A 157 -10.69 3.13 12.06
N ALA A 158 -9.65 3.59 12.77
CA ALA A 158 -9.75 4.70 13.72
C ALA A 158 -9.95 6.07 13.04
N ALA A 159 -9.40 6.25 11.83
CA ALA A 159 -9.49 7.50 11.07
C ALA A 159 -10.14 7.26 9.70
N ARG A 160 -11.24 6.53 9.67
CA ARG A 160 -11.89 6.04 8.45
C ARG A 160 -12.22 7.13 7.44
N GLU A 161 -12.65 8.29 7.89
CA GLU A 161 -12.98 9.45 7.05
C GLU A 161 -11.77 9.91 6.23
N ARG A 162 -10.56 9.92 6.82
CA ARG A 162 -9.33 10.31 6.13
C ARG A 162 -8.82 9.27 5.14
N PHE A 163 -9.24 8.02 5.26
CA PHE A 163 -8.93 6.95 4.29
C PHE A 163 -10.03 6.74 3.25
N THR A 164 -11.15 7.44 3.37
CA THR A 164 -12.24 7.41 2.39
C THR A 164 -11.94 8.39 1.27
N PRO A 165 -11.97 7.97 -0.02
CA PRO A 165 -11.74 8.88 -1.13
C PRO A 165 -12.85 9.92 -1.23
N GLN A 166 -12.46 11.17 -1.43
CA GLN A 166 -13.37 12.31 -1.58
C GLN A 166 -13.13 12.97 -2.94
N GLN A 167 -14.19 13.47 -3.56
CA GLN A 167 -14.08 14.24 -4.80
C GLN A 167 -13.93 15.73 -4.48
N VAL A 168 -12.87 16.33 -4.97
CA VAL A 168 -12.58 17.76 -4.85
C VAL A 168 -12.71 18.38 -6.22
N ALA A 169 -13.65 19.32 -6.39
CA ALA A 169 -13.89 20.00 -7.66
C ALA A 169 -13.89 21.52 -7.45
N ASN A 170 -13.28 22.24 -8.38
CA ASN A 170 -13.23 23.70 -8.38
C ASN A 170 -12.70 24.33 -7.08
N HIS A 171 -11.84 23.61 -6.39
CA HIS A 171 -11.20 24.14 -5.20
C HIS A 171 -10.26 25.29 -5.59
N TRP A 172 -10.28 26.40 -4.85
CA TRP A 172 -9.53 27.60 -5.18
C TRP A 172 -8.02 27.36 -5.36
N ARG A 173 -7.42 26.46 -4.57
CA ARG A 173 -6.02 26.07 -4.73
C ARG A 173 -5.74 25.18 -5.94
N LEU A 174 -6.70 24.41 -6.39
CA LEU A 174 -6.55 23.56 -7.57
C LEU A 174 -6.85 24.32 -8.88
N GLY A 175 -7.56 25.44 -8.77
CA GLY A 175 -8.03 26.23 -9.91
C GLY A 175 -9.37 25.76 -10.47
N GLN A 176 -10.07 26.66 -11.14
CA GLN A 176 -11.38 26.35 -11.74
C GLN A 176 -11.27 25.28 -12.84
N GLY A 177 -12.31 24.43 -12.94
CA GLY A 177 -12.39 23.36 -13.92
C GLY A 177 -11.54 22.13 -13.60
N ARG A 178 -10.76 22.15 -12.52
CA ARG A 178 -10.00 20.97 -12.09
C ARG A 178 -10.75 20.15 -11.07
N THR A 179 -10.62 18.83 -11.22
CA THR A 179 -11.14 17.84 -10.28
C THR A 179 -10.04 16.93 -9.82
N ALA A 180 -10.10 16.47 -8.58
CA ALA A 180 -9.18 15.50 -8.02
C ALA A 180 -9.94 14.49 -7.15
N THR A 181 -9.48 13.23 -7.13
CA THR A 181 -9.81 12.33 -6.04
C THR A 181 -8.79 12.53 -4.94
N ALA A 182 -9.24 12.78 -3.74
CA ALA A 182 -8.40 13.07 -2.57
C ALA A 182 -8.52 11.95 -1.54
N VAL A 183 -7.38 11.57 -0.92
CA VAL A 183 -7.33 10.69 0.25
C VAL A 183 -6.42 11.32 1.27
N GLY A 184 -6.93 11.58 2.46
CA GLY A 184 -6.22 12.28 3.52
C GLY A 184 -7.05 13.41 4.10
N ASP A 185 -6.37 14.37 4.72
CA ASP A 185 -7.00 15.51 5.35
C ASP A 185 -7.15 16.69 4.38
N LEU A 186 -8.37 17.03 4.01
CA LEU A 186 -8.66 18.14 3.10
C LEU A 186 -8.35 19.52 3.71
N GLU A 187 -8.31 19.64 5.04
CA GLU A 187 -7.96 20.89 5.71
C GLU A 187 -6.55 21.38 5.33
N LEU A 188 -5.67 20.46 4.90
CA LEU A 188 -4.35 20.83 4.39
C LEU A 188 -4.40 21.69 3.12
N LEU A 189 -5.50 21.69 2.38
CA LEU A 189 -5.69 22.61 1.24
C LEU A 189 -6.02 24.03 1.69
N GLU A 190 -6.54 24.21 2.89
CA GLU A 190 -6.90 25.52 3.44
C GLU A 190 -5.75 26.18 4.22
N GLU A 191 -4.67 25.44 4.50
CA GLU A 191 -3.54 25.95 5.25
C GLU A 191 -2.86 27.12 4.52
N PRO A 192 -2.70 28.28 5.18
CA PRO A 192 -2.15 29.47 4.53
C PRO A 192 -0.67 29.33 4.16
N ALA A 193 0.10 28.58 4.93
CA ALA A 193 1.54 28.38 4.74
C ALA A 193 1.85 27.11 3.90
N LEU A 194 1.50 27.15 2.62
CA LEU A 194 1.78 26.07 1.68
C LEU A 194 3.03 26.40 0.84
N VAL A 195 3.95 25.45 0.71
CA VAL A 195 5.22 25.60 0.00
C VAL A 195 5.40 24.51 -1.04
N ALA A 196 5.60 24.90 -2.29
CA ALA A 196 5.90 23.97 -3.38
C ALA A 196 7.34 23.46 -3.29
N VAL A 197 7.48 22.13 -3.27
CA VAL A 197 8.79 21.47 -3.25
C VAL A 197 9.10 20.90 -4.63
N GLN A 198 10.04 21.57 -5.30
CA GLN A 198 10.52 21.18 -6.62
C GLN A 198 12.04 21.22 -6.64
N LEU A 199 12.66 20.06 -6.66
CA LEU A 199 14.11 19.95 -6.63
C LEU A 199 14.61 19.23 -7.88
N SER A 200 15.62 19.81 -8.51
CA SER A 200 16.25 19.22 -9.68
C SER A 200 16.84 17.85 -9.36
N ARG A 201 16.75 16.93 -10.30
CA ARG A 201 17.43 15.61 -10.21
C ARG A 201 18.96 15.74 -10.15
N GLN A 202 19.51 16.90 -10.50
CA GLN A 202 20.95 17.18 -10.40
C GLN A 202 21.40 17.48 -8.96
N VAL A 203 20.46 17.83 -8.07
CA VAL A 203 20.76 17.98 -6.64
C VAL A 203 21.03 16.60 -6.05
N ALA A 204 22.28 16.34 -5.74
CA ALA A 204 22.77 15.03 -5.31
C ALA A 204 23.59 15.14 -4.02
N PRO A 205 23.68 14.09 -3.21
CA PRO A 205 24.51 14.04 -2.01
C PRO A 205 25.96 14.49 -2.29
N GLY A 206 26.50 15.36 -1.44
CA GLY A 206 27.84 15.92 -1.57
C GLY A 206 27.95 17.19 -2.43
N THR A 207 26.84 17.65 -3.04
CA THR A 207 26.83 18.94 -3.75
C THR A 207 26.49 20.10 -2.80
N PRO A 208 26.95 21.34 -3.08
CA PRO A 208 26.56 22.52 -2.31
C PRO A 208 25.05 22.76 -2.29
N GLU A 209 24.36 22.42 -3.38
CA GLU A 209 22.90 22.49 -3.51
C GLU A 209 22.21 21.53 -2.55
N TRP A 210 22.73 20.31 -2.39
CA TRP A 210 22.23 19.34 -1.42
C TRP A 210 22.34 19.86 0.02
N THR A 211 23.51 20.40 0.39
CA THR A 211 23.74 20.95 1.73
C THR A 211 22.79 22.13 2.00
N ARG A 212 22.60 23.02 1.01
CA ARG A 212 21.62 24.13 1.13
C ARG A 212 20.20 23.63 1.31
N MET A 213 19.80 22.63 0.54
CA MET A 213 18.49 21.99 0.63
C MET A 213 18.28 21.38 2.03
N GLU A 214 19.24 20.61 2.55
CA GLU A 214 19.12 20.04 3.90
C GLU A 214 19.05 21.11 4.98
N ALA A 215 19.85 22.18 4.87
CA ALA A 215 19.80 23.30 5.81
C ALA A 215 18.45 24.05 5.79
N PHE A 216 17.84 24.19 4.61
CA PHE A 216 16.53 24.83 4.45
C PHE A 216 15.41 23.98 5.03
N TYR A 217 15.25 22.74 4.57
CA TYR A 217 14.15 21.84 5.01
C TYR A 217 14.36 21.30 6.42
N GLY A 218 15.59 21.23 6.92
CA GLY A 218 15.87 20.90 8.32
C GLY A 218 15.43 21.95 9.34
N ARG A 219 15.02 23.15 8.88
CA ARG A 219 14.45 24.25 9.70
C ARG A 219 12.96 24.45 9.44
N TRP A 220 12.28 23.44 8.93
CA TRP A 220 10.85 23.49 8.64
C TRP A 220 10.05 23.88 9.89
N ARG A 221 9.08 24.76 9.73
CA ARG A 221 8.25 25.21 10.86
C ARG A 221 7.00 24.34 10.97
N PRO A 222 6.60 23.94 12.19
CA PRO A 222 5.31 23.29 12.41
C PRO A 222 4.15 24.16 11.87
N GLY A 223 3.11 23.53 11.33
CA GLY A 223 1.97 24.21 10.71
C GLY A 223 2.16 24.62 9.25
N MET A 224 3.36 24.47 8.68
CA MET A 224 3.56 24.64 7.24
C MET A 224 3.29 23.33 6.50
N VAL A 225 2.71 23.44 5.31
CA VAL A 225 2.40 22.32 4.42
C VAL A 225 3.30 22.35 3.20
N ALA A 226 3.94 21.22 2.91
CA ALA A 226 4.73 21.06 1.69
C ALA A 226 3.92 20.33 0.62
N VAL A 227 3.89 20.86 -0.61
CA VAL A 227 3.23 20.23 -1.75
C VAL A 227 4.24 19.84 -2.83
N GLY A 228 4.12 18.62 -3.37
CA GLY A 228 5.04 18.15 -4.41
C GLY A 228 4.74 16.74 -4.90
N THR A 229 5.56 16.30 -5.86
CA THR A 229 5.46 14.96 -6.46
C THR A 229 6.38 13.93 -5.79
N TRP A 230 7.42 14.35 -5.13
CA TRP A 230 8.36 13.55 -4.33
C TRP A 230 9.10 12.44 -5.09
N PHE A 231 9.41 12.68 -6.38
CA PHE A 231 10.04 11.66 -7.23
C PHE A 231 11.57 11.66 -7.20
N SER A 232 12.19 12.85 -7.10
CA SER A 232 13.65 12.94 -7.06
C SER A 232 14.19 12.53 -5.69
N LYS A 233 15.45 12.08 -5.65
CA LYS A 233 16.13 11.77 -4.37
C LYS A 233 16.18 12.99 -3.45
N ALA A 234 16.37 14.17 -4.01
CA ALA A 234 16.41 15.41 -3.25
C ALA A 234 15.03 15.75 -2.66
N GLU A 235 13.94 15.58 -3.42
CA GLU A 235 12.58 15.74 -2.90
C GLU A 235 12.23 14.73 -1.81
N GLN A 236 12.63 13.48 -1.98
CA GLN A 236 12.45 12.45 -0.95
C GLN A 236 13.19 12.81 0.34
N ARG A 237 14.42 13.31 0.22
CA ARG A 237 15.20 13.79 1.39
C ARG A 237 14.56 15.02 2.04
N ALA A 238 14.09 15.99 1.25
CA ALA A 238 13.36 17.14 1.76
C ALA A 238 12.11 16.72 2.52
N ARG A 239 11.34 15.76 1.98
CA ARG A 239 10.16 15.16 2.64
C ARG A 239 10.50 14.58 4.02
N GLU A 240 11.59 13.80 4.11
CA GLU A 240 12.06 13.24 5.38
C GLU A 240 12.37 14.32 6.41
N LEU A 241 13.07 15.37 6.00
CA LEU A 241 13.41 16.50 6.86
C LEU A 241 12.17 17.28 7.33
N ILE A 242 11.24 17.57 6.43
CA ILE A 242 9.97 18.23 6.73
C ILE A 242 9.18 17.43 7.76
N LEU A 243 9.05 16.13 7.55
CA LEU A 243 8.31 15.23 8.45
C LEU A 243 8.97 15.12 9.82
N ALA A 244 10.30 15.09 9.88
CA ALA A 244 11.08 15.08 11.12
C ALA A 244 10.85 16.34 11.96
N GLN A 245 10.51 17.47 11.33
CA GLN A 245 10.16 18.74 12.00
C GLN A 245 8.66 18.88 12.30
N GLY A 246 7.87 17.82 12.12
CA GLY A 246 6.42 17.87 12.37
C GLY A 246 5.59 18.52 11.26
N GLY A 247 6.16 18.72 10.06
CA GLY A 247 5.46 19.31 8.91
C GLY A 247 4.43 18.35 8.30
N SER A 248 3.54 18.89 7.48
CA SER A 248 2.49 18.15 6.76
C SER A 248 2.75 18.16 5.25
N LEU A 249 2.16 17.21 4.55
CA LEU A 249 2.42 16.98 3.13
C LEU A 249 1.15 16.93 2.30
N ILE A 250 1.18 17.56 1.12
CA ILE A 250 0.28 17.28 0.01
C ILE A 250 1.08 16.56 -1.08
N VAL A 251 0.68 15.35 -1.40
CA VAL A 251 1.30 14.52 -2.45
C VAL A 251 0.47 14.62 -3.71
N LEU A 252 1.06 15.14 -4.78
CA LEU A 252 0.48 15.15 -6.12
C LEU A 252 0.96 13.91 -6.86
N THR A 253 0.06 12.97 -7.17
CA THR A 253 0.42 11.73 -7.85
C THR A 253 0.06 11.75 -9.34
N PRO A 254 0.94 11.28 -10.24
CA PRO A 254 0.64 11.11 -11.67
C PRO A 254 -0.23 9.90 -11.95
N GLU A 255 -0.40 9.02 -10.97
CA GLU A 255 -1.24 7.82 -11.08
C GLU A 255 -2.73 8.20 -11.04
N ALA A 256 -3.58 7.38 -11.66
CA ALA A 256 -5.01 7.44 -11.43
C ALA A 256 -5.38 6.81 -10.08
N TYR A 257 -6.46 7.28 -9.49
CA TYR A 257 -7.00 6.63 -8.30
C TYR A 257 -7.47 5.21 -8.65
N ALA A 258 -6.98 4.22 -7.91
CA ALA A 258 -7.45 2.84 -8.02
C ALA A 258 -8.38 2.50 -6.86
N PRO A 259 -9.52 1.81 -7.09
CA PRO A 259 -10.34 1.27 -6.01
C PRO A 259 -9.46 0.47 -5.04
N HIS A 260 -9.64 0.65 -3.74
CA HIS A 260 -8.82 0.05 -2.68
C HIS A 260 -7.39 0.62 -2.54
N TRP A 261 -7.06 1.71 -3.22
CA TRP A 261 -5.79 2.40 -2.97
C TRP A 261 -5.76 2.94 -1.53
N HIS A 262 -4.61 2.85 -0.92
CA HIS A 262 -4.30 3.48 0.37
C HIS A 262 -2.81 3.81 0.44
N PRO A 263 -2.40 4.78 1.28
CA PRO A 263 -1.00 5.15 1.43
C PRO A 263 -0.12 3.94 1.75
N ALA A 264 1.00 3.84 1.06
CA ALA A 264 1.89 2.68 1.17
C ALA A 264 2.80 2.79 2.41
N GLY A 265 2.82 1.72 3.20
CA GLY A 265 3.66 1.62 4.39
C GLY A 265 3.08 2.27 5.64
N GLN A 266 3.57 1.85 6.81
CA GLN A 266 3.08 2.29 8.12
C GLN A 266 3.15 3.81 8.28
N ALA A 267 4.33 4.41 8.02
CA ALA A 267 4.54 5.84 8.22
C ALA A 267 3.56 6.73 7.42
N ALA A 268 3.23 6.35 6.17
CA ALA A 268 2.28 7.12 5.37
C ALA A 268 0.84 6.97 5.89
N GLN A 269 0.48 5.80 6.42
CA GLN A 269 -0.83 5.59 7.02
C GLN A 269 -0.97 6.31 8.36
N ASP A 270 0.07 6.33 9.18
CA ASP A 270 0.10 7.09 10.42
C ASP A 270 -0.08 8.59 10.13
N LEU A 271 0.69 9.15 9.20
CA LEU A 271 0.56 10.54 8.78
C LEU A 271 -0.86 10.88 8.26
N THR A 272 -1.48 9.97 7.50
CA THR A 272 -2.86 10.14 7.04
C THR A 272 -3.83 10.16 8.21
N SER A 273 -3.69 9.24 9.17
CA SER A 273 -4.56 9.18 10.34
C SER A 273 -4.39 10.38 11.27
N GLU A 274 -3.17 10.94 11.33
CA GLU A 274 -2.84 12.15 12.08
C GLU A 274 -3.31 13.44 11.42
N GLY A 275 -3.83 13.40 10.19
CA GLY A 275 -4.21 14.60 9.43
C GLY A 275 -3.02 15.35 8.81
N ARG A 276 -1.87 14.70 8.68
CA ARG A 276 -0.62 15.30 8.17
C ARG A 276 -0.28 14.89 6.74
N LEU A 277 -1.13 14.11 6.10
CA LEU A 277 -0.96 13.69 4.71
C LEU A 277 -2.26 13.82 3.93
N LEU A 278 -2.17 14.46 2.76
CA LEU A 278 -3.20 14.49 1.74
C LEU A 278 -2.60 13.99 0.42
N THR A 279 -3.23 13.04 -0.23
CA THR A 279 -2.83 12.56 -1.57
C THR A 279 -3.89 12.95 -2.58
N LEU A 280 -3.49 13.62 -3.66
CA LEU A 280 -4.37 14.09 -4.74
C LEU A 280 -4.09 13.35 -6.04
N PHE A 281 -5.13 12.76 -6.61
CA PHE A 281 -5.15 12.07 -7.90
C PHE A 281 -5.89 12.95 -8.91
N LEU A 282 -5.14 13.56 -9.84
CA LEU A 282 -5.68 14.53 -10.80
C LEU A 282 -5.93 13.93 -12.19
N PHE A 283 -5.53 12.69 -12.41
CA PHE A 283 -5.67 12.03 -13.70
C PHE A 283 -6.69 10.89 -13.59
N PRO A 284 -7.75 10.87 -14.41
CA PRO A 284 -8.75 9.82 -14.37
C PRO A 284 -8.25 8.49 -14.96
N GLU A 285 -7.33 8.56 -15.92
CA GLU A 285 -6.83 7.40 -16.65
C GLU A 285 -5.54 6.85 -16.07
N PRO A 286 -5.40 5.52 -15.91
CA PRO A 286 -4.16 4.91 -15.49
C PRO A 286 -3.07 5.12 -16.54
N ILE A 287 -1.82 5.14 -16.07
CA ILE A 287 -0.64 5.18 -16.92
C ILE A 287 -0.11 3.75 -17.15
N HIS A 288 0.23 3.40 -18.36
CA HIS A 288 1.02 2.21 -18.62
C HIS A 288 2.44 2.43 -18.11
N ARG A 289 2.93 1.54 -17.26
CA ARG A 289 4.24 1.67 -16.58
C ARG A 289 5.42 1.90 -17.53
N GLU A 290 5.27 1.56 -18.80
CA GLU A 290 6.27 1.71 -19.84
C GLU A 290 6.20 3.05 -20.56
N ASP A 291 5.12 3.80 -20.43
CA ASP A 291 5.00 5.12 -21.01
C ASP A 291 5.71 6.18 -20.15
N THR A 292 7.04 6.16 -20.26
CA THR A 292 7.89 7.14 -19.57
C THR A 292 7.64 8.57 -20.06
N GLY A 293 7.15 8.74 -21.29
CA GLY A 293 6.81 10.03 -21.88
C GLY A 293 5.59 10.64 -21.20
N GLU A 294 4.51 9.88 -21.04
CA GLU A 294 3.31 10.34 -20.35
C GLU A 294 3.57 10.56 -18.85
N MET A 295 4.30 9.66 -18.19
CA MET A 295 4.72 9.86 -16.82
C MET A 295 5.44 11.20 -16.64
N ARG A 296 6.39 11.51 -17.51
CA ARG A 296 7.12 12.79 -17.48
C ARG A 296 6.19 13.99 -17.69
N ARG A 297 5.27 13.92 -18.67
CA ARG A 297 4.30 15.01 -18.92
C ARG A 297 3.41 15.27 -17.70
N ARG A 298 2.89 14.22 -17.06
CA ARG A 298 2.07 14.34 -15.84
C ARG A 298 2.87 14.94 -14.69
N CYS A 299 4.09 14.48 -14.45
CA CYS A 299 4.96 15.07 -13.43
C CYS A 299 5.21 16.57 -13.65
N LEU A 300 5.44 17.00 -14.89
CA LEU A 300 5.63 18.42 -15.20
C LEU A 300 4.37 19.25 -14.93
N ARG A 301 3.20 18.73 -15.28
CA ARG A 301 1.91 19.36 -14.97
C ARG A 301 1.67 19.48 -13.45
N LEU A 302 1.99 18.41 -12.70
CA LEU A 302 1.86 18.42 -11.24
C LEU A 302 2.83 19.39 -10.57
N ASN A 303 4.04 19.52 -11.10
CA ASN A 303 5.00 20.50 -10.61
C ASN A 303 4.53 21.94 -10.88
N ALA A 304 3.94 22.21 -12.06
CA ALA A 304 3.32 23.50 -12.33
C ALA A 304 2.16 23.78 -11.37
N LEU A 305 1.28 22.78 -11.16
CA LEU A 305 0.18 22.90 -10.21
C LEU A 305 0.66 23.15 -8.76
N ALA A 306 1.73 22.49 -8.31
CA ALA A 306 2.27 22.74 -6.98
C ALA A 306 2.66 24.23 -6.78
N LYS A 307 3.25 24.87 -7.79
CA LYS A 307 3.53 26.31 -7.77
C LYS A 307 2.27 27.17 -7.79
N GLU A 308 1.32 26.84 -8.65
CA GLU A 308 0.03 27.53 -8.67
C GLU A 308 -0.66 27.47 -7.30
N MET A 309 -0.59 26.31 -6.62
CA MET A 309 -1.15 26.14 -5.28
C MET A 309 -0.43 26.98 -4.21
N GLU A 310 0.87 27.17 -4.32
CA GLU A 310 1.65 28.07 -3.45
C GLU A 310 1.31 29.54 -3.72
N GLU A 311 1.26 29.92 -4.98
CA GLU A 311 1.01 31.30 -5.43
C GLU A 311 -0.43 31.76 -5.18
N ALA A 312 -1.41 30.84 -5.14
CA ALA A 312 -2.82 31.14 -4.90
C ALA A 312 -3.08 31.85 -3.55
N ILE A 313 -2.21 31.68 -2.56
CA ILE A 313 -2.30 32.41 -1.27
C ILE A 313 -2.08 33.89 -1.46
N PHE A 314 -1.21 34.30 -2.35
CA PHE A 314 -0.86 35.69 -2.57
C PHE A 314 -1.92 36.49 -3.34
N ALA A 315 -2.80 35.80 -4.08
CA ALA A 315 -3.84 36.45 -4.88
C ALA A 315 -5.07 36.87 -4.06
N GLU A 316 -5.37 36.19 -2.95
CA GLU A 316 -6.50 36.55 -2.06
C GLU A 316 -6.13 37.53 -0.95
N ALA A 317 -4.83 37.71 -0.66
CA ALA A 317 -4.33 38.62 0.36
C ALA A 317 -3.95 40.02 -0.19
N SER A 318 -4.09 40.26 -1.50
CA SER A 318 -3.85 41.51 -2.19
C SER A 318 -5.14 42.18 -2.61
#